data_e042846954e3186659bf8441a75d211b
#
_entry.id   e042846954e3186659bf8441a75d211b
#
_cell.length_a   1.000
_cell.length_b   1.000
_cell.length_c   1.000
_cell.angle_alpha   90.00
_cell.angle_beta   90.00
_cell.angle_gamma   90.00
#
_symmetry.space_group_name_H-M   'P 1'
#
loop_
_entity.id
_entity.type
_entity.pdbx_description
1 polymer ?
#
loop_
_entity_poly.entity_id
_entity_poly.type
_entity_poly.pdbx_seq_one_letter_code
_entity_poly.pdbx_strand_id
1 'polypeptide(L)'
;VGSLLLIARFVPAVRPIPDAGLAGQFRFLKKPGPWLVIGAVLLGNTGIFCWWSYVSPWLTDIGGFPSDALPALLALAGFGMVVGSLVGGRLTDRTSPGKMAAAGQAIGCITLALIFAFSGAPATAAGLMFLCAFGMFFVSSPQQLLMVKVGRGGGEMIGSACVQVAFNLGNAFGATIGQAVLNAGASYASPSLAGVPFSLAAVALLAVFAARYERRYRAAGAPDGIDVHDAPETPSCTQPAFRLE
;
A
#
# COMPACT_ATOMS: atom_id res chain seq x y z
N VAL A 1 16.52 21.26 -2.91
CA VAL A 1 16.40 22.69 -2.58
C VAL A 1 15.10 23.25 -3.14
N GLY A 2 14.74 23.04 -4.44
CA GLY A 2 13.49 23.55 -5.04
C GLY A 2 12.21 23.10 -4.33
N SER A 3 12.13 21.84 -3.91
CA SER A 3 10.99 21.30 -3.16
C SER A 3 10.81 21.99 -1.79
N LEU A 4 11.91 22.30 -1.09
CA LEU A 4 11.87 23.02 0.18
C LEU A 4 11.33 24.43 0.02
N LEU A 5 11.75 25.14 -1.03
CA LEU A 5 11.25 26.48 -1.34
C LEU A 5 9.76 26.46 -1.70
N LEU A 6 9.29 25.45 -2.46
CA LEU A 6 7.88 25.28 -2.77
C LEU A 6 7.06 24.98 -1.51
N ILE A 7 7.53 24.09 -0.63
CA ILE A 7 6.88 23.80 0.64
C ILE A 7 6.80 25.05 1.52
N ALA A 8 7.92 25.77 1.68
CA ALA A 8 7.97 26.99 2.49
C ALA A 8 7.04 28.11 1.95
N ARG A 9 6.82 28.15 0.62
CA ARG A 9 6.01 29.18 -0.03
C ARG A 9 4.52 28.87 -0.06
N PHE A 10 4.15 27.58 -0.25
CA PHE A 10 2.77 27.19 -0.57
C PHE A 10 2.07 26.41 0.54
N VAL A 11 2.81 25.84 1.52
CA VAL A 11 2.19 25.11 2.63
C VAL A 11 1.85 26.10 3.75
N PRO A 12 0.56 26.31 4.07
CA PRO A 12 0.16 27.17 5.18
C PRO A 12 0.64 26.57 6.51
N ALA A 13 0.96 27.43 7.46
CA ALA A 13 1.30 27.01 8.82
C ALA A 13 0.09 26.29 9.45
N VAL A 14 0.21 24.97 9.62
CA VAL A 14 -0.81 24.14 10.25
C VAL A 14 -0.59 24.18 11.76
N ARG A 15 -1.68 24.28 12.55
CA ARG A 15 -1.59 24.18 14.01
C ARG A 15 -0.96 22.85 14.40
N PRO A 16 0.04 22.83 15.32
CA PRO A 16 0.61 21.59 15.79
C PRO A 16 -0.47 20.69 16.37
N ILE A 17 -0.46 19.42 15.97
CA ILE A 17 -1.31 18.39 16.58
C ILE A 17 -0.88 18.27 18.05
N PRO A 18 -1.82 18.22 19.02
CA PRO A 18 -1.46 18.04 20.42
C PRO A 18 -0.52 16.87 20.59
N ASP A 19 0.67 17.13 21.15
CA ASP A 19 1.72 16.13 21.28
C ASP A 19 1.31 15.09 22.32
N ALA A 20 0.96 13.90 21.89
CA ALA A 20 0.61 12.79 22.78
C ALA A 20 1.84 12.20 23.50
N GLY A 21 3.03 12.78 23.26
CA GLY A 21 4.31 12.21 23.70
C GLY A 21 4.63 10.88 23.01
N LEU A 22 5.90 10.46 23.01
CA LEU A 22 6.32 9.21 22.35
C LEU A 22 5.51 7.99 22.84
N ALA A 23 5.28 7.88 24.14
CA ALA A 23 4.52 6.77 24.72
C ALA A 23 3.04 6.76 24.26
N GLY A 24 2.45 7.94 24.07
CA GLY A 24 1.08 8.09 23.55
C GLY A 24 0.96 7.65 22.10
N GLN A 25 1.97 7.96 21.29
CA GLN A 25 2.00 7.61 19.86
C GLN A 25 2.05 6.09 19.62
N PHE A 26 2.61 5.30 20.53
CA PHE A 26 2.64 3.82 20.42
C PHE A 26 1.41 3.13 21.04
N ARG A 27 0.50 3.88 21.69
CA ARG A 27 -0.64 3.31 22.40
C ARG A 27 -1.61 2.53 21.50
N PHE A 28 -1.71 2.86 20.23
CA PHE A 28 -2.55 2.16 19.27
C PHE A 28 -2.06 0.71 19.00
N LEU A 29 -0.77 0.44 19.10
CA LEU A 29 -0.19 -0.91 18.94
C LEU A 29 -0.60 -1.90 20.04
N LYS A 30 -1.17 -1.43 21.16
CA LYS A 30 -1.75 -2.31 22.19
C LYS A 30 -3.04 -3.01 21.71
N LYS A 31 -3.63 -2.55 20.62
CA LYS A 31 -4.84 -3.16 20.03
C LYS A 31 -4.44 -4.17 18.95
N PRO A 32 -5.23 -5.26 18.75
CA PRO A 32 -4.89 -6.27 17.74
C PRO A 32 -5.09 -5.81 16.28
N GLY A 33 -5.95 -4.81 16.03
CA GLY A 33 -6.23 -4.29 14.68
C GLY A 33 -4.98 -3.85 13.90
N PRO A 34 -4.10 -3.00 14.45
CA PRO A 34 -2.85 -2.60 13.80
C PRO A 34 -1.97 -3.77 13.35
N TRP A 35 -1.84 -4.80 14.19
CA TRP A 35 -1.01 -5.97 13.89
C TRP A 35 -1.53 -6.80 12.73
N LEU A 36 -2.86 -6.85 12.54
CA LEU A 36 -3.45 -7.49 11.36
C LEU A 36 -3.07 -6.76 10.07
N VAL A 37 -3.07 -5.42 10.09
CA VAL A 37 -2.68 -4.61 8.93
C VAL A 37 -1.18 -4.71 8.68
N ILE A 38 -0.34 -4.55 9.72
CA ILE A 38 1.12 -4.67 9.62
C ILE A 38 1.52 -6.06 9.11
N GLY A 39 0.94 -7.12 9.69
CA GLY A 39 1.17 -8.50 9.25
C GLY A 39 0.74 -8.74 7.80
N ALA A 40 -0.39 -8.18 7.39
CA ALA A 40 -0.84 -8.28 6.02
C ALA A 40 0.06 -7.54 5.03
N VAL A 41 0.58 -6.36 5.39
CA VAL A 41 1.57 -5.64 4.58
C VAL A 41 2.86 -6.44 4.46
N LEU A 42 3.39 -6.94 5.57
CA LEU A 42 4.61 -7.75 5.60
C LEU A 42 4.46 -9.00 4.72
N LEU A 43 3.45 -9.82 4.96
CA LEU A 43 3.25 -11.08 4.26
C LEU A 43 2.85 -10.86 2.79
N GLY A 44 2.02 -9.87 2.50
CA GLY A 44 1.61 -9.54 1.14
C GLY A 44 2.79 -9.12 0.26
N ASN A 45 3.67 -8.27 0.79
CA ASN A 45 4.87 -7.87 0.08
C ASN A 45 5.89 -9.02 0.00
N THR A 46 6.05 -9.82 1.06
CA THR A 46 6.86 -11.05 0.99
C THR A 46 6.42 -11.91 -0.19
N GLY A 47 5.12 -12.17 -0.32
CA GLY A 47 4.59 -13.00 -1.41
C GLY A 47 4.89 -12.43 -2.79
N ILE A 48 4.61 -11.15 -3.02
CA ILE A 48 4.82 -10.51 -4.32
C ILE A 48 6.32 -10.43 -4.65
N PHE A 49 7.17 -10.05 -3.69
CA PHE A 49 8.60 -9.87 -3.91
C PHE A 49 9.39 -11.17 -4.03
N CYS A 50 8.82 -12.32 -3.67
CA CYS A 50 9.40 -13.63 -4.04
C CYS A 50 9.65 -13.71 -5.55
N TRP A 51 8.72 -13.22 -6.36
CA TRP A 51 8.83 -13.23 -7.83
C TRP A 51 9.28 -11.89 -8.39
N TRP A 52 8.76 -10.75 -7.88
CA TRP A 52 9.01 -9.42 -8.44
C TRP A 52 10.51 -9.07 -8.52
N SER A 53 11.29 -9.51 -7.56
CA SER A 53 12.75 -9.31 -7.55
C SER A 53 13.47 -9.96 -8.73
N TYR A 54 12.82 -10.91 -9.38
CA TYR A 54 13.37 -11.70 -10.50
C TYR A 54 12.58 -11.50 -11.81
N VAL A 55 11.82 -10.39 -11.89
CA VAL A 55 10.95 -10.12 -13.05
C VAL A 55 11.75 -9.99 -14.35
N SER A 56 12.95 -9.39 -14.32
CA SER A 56 13.78 -9.23 -15.52
C SER A 56 14.24 -10.56 -16.11
N PRO A 57 14.93 -11.46 -15.38
CA PRO A 57 15.29 -12.79 -15.93
C PRO A 57 14.04 -13.63 -16.23
N TRP A 58 12.95 -13.49 -15.51
CA TRP A 58 11.71 -14.17 -15.84
C TRP A 58 11.14 -13.72 -17.21
N LEU A 59 11.19 -12.41 -17.53
CA LEU A 59 10.76 -11.89 -18.82
C LEU A 59 11.63 -12.38 -19.98
N THR A 60 12.95 -12.47 -19.78
CA THR A 60 13.86 -12.94 -20.85
C THR A 60 13.81 -14.46 -21.02
N ASP A 61 13.93 -15.21 -19.94
CA ASP A 61 14.15 -16.66 -20.00
C ASP A 61 12.84 -17.44 -20.13
N ILE A 62 11.74 -16.94 -19.54
CA ILE A 62 10.42 -17.58 -19.60
C ILE A 62 9.48 -16.86 -20.57
N GLY A 63 9.45 -15.53 -20.51
CA GLY A 63 8.61 -14.70 -21.36
C GLY A 63 9.08 -14.60 -22.81
N GLY A 64 10.34 -15.00 -23.09
CA GLY A 64 10.92 -15.00 -24.44
C GLY A 64 11.16 -13.60 -25.01
N PHE A 65 11.28 -12.58 -24.19
CA PHE A 65 11.59 -11.23 -24.64
C PHE A 65 13.08 -11.01 -24.80
N PRO A 66 13.52 -10.28 -25.83
CA PRO A 66 14.92 -9.85 -25.94
C PRO A 66 15.25 -8.80 -24.86
N SER A 67 16.50 -8.78 -24.42
CA SER A 67 16.96 -7.92 -23.32
C SER A 67 16.76 -6.42 -23.57
N ASP A 68 16.77 -5.99 -24.82
CA ASP A 68 16.53 -4.61 -25.25
C ASP A 68 15.05 -4.20 -25.13
N ALA A 69 14.11 -5.15 -25.00
CA ALA A 69 12.71 -4.88 -24.73
C ALA A 69 12.43 -4.60 -23.23
N LEU A 70 13.34 -4.97 -22.31
CA LEU A 70 13.14 -4.82 -20.86
C LEU A 70 12.78 -3.40 -20.43
N PRO A 71 13.41 -2.31 -20.91
CA PRO A 71 13.02 -0.95 -20.51
C PRO A 71 11.56 -0.63 -20.85
N ALA A 72 11.08 -1.04 -22.01
CA ALA A 72 9.70 -0.82 -22.43
C ALA A 72 8.71 -1.64 -21.59
N LEU A 73 9.06 -2.89 -21.25
CA LEU A 73 8.25 -3.76 -20.39
C LEU A 73 8.19 -3.21 -18.95
N LEU A 74 9.31 -2.75 -18.40
CA LEU A 74 9.32 -2.12 -17.08
C LEU A 74 8.56 -0.79 -17.06
N ALA A 75 8.56 -0.03 -18.16
CA ALA A 75 7.70 1.15 -18.31
C ALA A 75 6.22 0.76 -18.32
N LEU A 76 5.85 -0.35 -18.98
CA LEU A 76 4.50 -0.91 -18.95
C LEU A 76 4.10 -1.30 -17.51
N ALA A 77 5.00 -1.92 -16.76
CA ALA A 77 4.78 -2.23 -15.35
C ALA A 77 4.57 -0.95 -14.52
N GLY A 78 5.41 0.08 -14.73
CA GLY A 78 5.25 1.39 -14.12
C GLY A 78 3.89 2.03 -14.42
N PHE A 79 3.41 1.92 -15.66
CA PHE A 79 2.06 2.36 -16.02
C PHE A 79 0.98 1.57 -15.25
N GLY A 80 1.15 0.25 -15.11
CA GLY A 80 0.29 -0.59 -14.26
C GLY A 80 0.24 -0.11 -12.81
N MET A 81 1.39 0.27 -12.23
CA MET A 81 1.51 0.83 -10.87
C MET A 81 0.72 2.15 -10.73
N VAL A 82 0.84 3.05 -11.71
CA VAL A 82 0.10 4.33 -11.71
C VAL A 82 -1.41 4.08 -11.77
N VAL A 83 -1.86 3.26 -12.70
CA VAL A 83 -3.29 2.93 -12.85
C VAL A 83 -3.80 2.23 -11.58
N GLY A 84 -3.04 1.28 -11.03
CA GLY A 84 -3.37 0.58 -9.80
C GLY A 84 -3.56 1.52 -8.62
N SER A 85 -2.62 2.45 -8.43
CA SER A 85 -2.68 3.45 -7.35
C SER A 85 -3.89 4.38 -7.50
N LEU A 86 -4.16 4.89 -8.70
CA LEU A 86 -5.30 5.78 -8.96
C LEU A 86 -6.64 5.07 -8.76
N VAL A 87 -6.79 3.86 -9.28
CA VAL A 87 -8.02 3.06 -9.14
C VAL A 87 -8.20 2.65 -7.69
N GLY A 88 -7.15 2.14 -7.05
CA GLY A 88 -7.15 1.73 -5.64
C GLY A 88 -7.52 2.88 -4.71
N GLY A 89 -6.95 4.07 -4.91
CA GLY A 89 -7.29 5.28 -4.15
C GLY A 89 -8.76 5.66 -4.31
N ARG A 90 -9.23 5.84 -5.56
CA ARG A 90 -10.63 6.23 -5.85
C ARG A 90 -11.67 5.24 -5.31
N LEU A 91 -11.39 3.93 -5.44
CA LEU A 91 -12.29 2.91 -4.91
C LEU A 91 -12.28 2.89 -3.37
N THR A 92 -11.14 3.11 -2.76
CA THR A 92 -10.99 3.19 -1.31
C THR A 92 -11.79 4.35 -0.72
N ASP A 93 -11.79 5.51 -1.38
CA ASP A 93 -12.55 6.69 -0.94
C ASP A 93 -14.07 6.47 -1.00
N ARG A 94 -14.53 5.65 -1.95
CA ARG A 94 -15.97 5.39 -2.17
C ARG A 94 -16.51 4.18 -1.40
N THR A 95 -15.61 3.31 -0.90
CA THR A 95 -16.00 2.04 -0.30
C THR A 95 -15.32 1.83 1.05
N SER A 96 -15.07 0.58 1.39
CA SER A 96 -14.45 0.12 2.62
C SER A 96 -12.95 -0.10 2.39
N PRO A 97 -12.04 0.65 3.04
CA PRO A 97 -10.61 0.44 2.88
C PRO A 97 -10.15 -0.99 3.16
N GLY A 98 -10.73 -1.65 4.18
CA GLY A 98 -10.38 -3.03 4.50
C GLY A 98 -10.76 -4.02 3.40
N LYS A 99 -11.94 -3.85 2.80
CA LYS A 99 -12.37 -4.68 1.67
C LYS A 99 -11.52 -4.42 0.42
N MET A 100 -11.19 -3.15 0.16
CA MET A 100 -10.34 -2.80 -0.98
C MET A 100 -8.90 -3.31 -0.81
N ALA A 101 -8.35 -3.24 0.39
CA ALA A 101 -7.06 -3.84 0.69
C ALA A 101 -7.07 -5.37 0.47
N ALA A 102 -8.11 -6.06 0.95
CA ALA A 102 -8.26 -7.50 0.74
C ALA A 102 -8.41 -7.84 -0.75
N ALA A 103 -9.21 -7.07 -1.51
CA ALA A 103 -9.39 -7.27 -2.95
C ALA A 103 -8.08 -7.05 -3.73
N GLY A 104 -7.35 -5.97 -3.46
CA GLY A 104 -6.05 -5.72 -4.10
C GLY A 104 -5.03 -6.81 -3.80
N GLN A 105 -4.97 -7.27 -2.55
CA GLN A 105 -4.09 -8.37 -2.17
C GLN A 105 -4.50 -9.69 -2.84
N ALA A 106 -5.81 -9.94 -3.02
CA ALA A 106 -6.32 -11.10 -3.74
C ALA A 106 -5.95 -11.06 -5.23
N ILE A 107 -6.01 -9.89 -5.86
CA ILE A 107 -5.52 -9.70 -7.25
C ILE A 107 -4.05 -10.10 -7.34
N GLY A 108 -3.19 -9.63 -6.43
CA GLY A 108 -1.78 -10.00 -6.38
C GLY A 108 -1.58 -11.50 -6.18
N CYS A 109 -2.30 -12.12 -5.26
CA CYS A 109 -2.24 -13.56 -4.98
C CYS A 109 -2.64 -14.41 -6.21
N ILE A 110 -3.77 -14.07 -6.85
CA ILE A 110 -4.24 -14.75 -8.07
C ILE A 110 -3.22 -14.58 -9.19
N THR A 111 -2.68 -13.37 -9.36
CA THR A 111 -1.70 -13.09 -10.40
C THR A 111 -0.42 -13.91 -10.22
N LEU A 112 0.07 -14.08 -8.97
CA LEU A 112 1.22 -14.96 -8.69
C LEU A 112 0.96 -16.41 -9.10
N ALA A 113 -0.24 -16.94 -8.84
CA ALA A 113 -0.62 -18.29 -9.26
C ALA A 113 -0.71 -18.38 -10.80
N LEU A 114 -1.27 -17.37 -11.47
CA LEU A 114 -1.35 -17.32 -12.93
C LEU A 114 0.03 -17.20 -13.60
N ILE A 115 0.97 -16.46 -12.99
CA ILE A 115 2.35 -16.34 -13.45
C ILE A 115 2.99 -17.73 -13.48
N PHE A 116 2.82 -18.53 -12.45
CA PHE A 116 3.35 -19.90 -12.44
C PHE A 116 2.74 -20.77 -13.54
N ALA A 117 1.41 -20.64 -13.76
CA ALA A 117 0.69 -21.55 -14.67
C ALA A 117 0.76 -21.14 -16.15
N PHE A 118 0.86 -19.85 -16.48
CA PHE A 118 0.61 -19.35 -17.84
C PHE A 118 1.70 -18.42 -18.39
N SER A 119 2.92 -18.43 -17.88
CA SER A 119 3.98 -17.51 -18.32
C SER A 119 4.67 -17.88 -19.63
N GLY A 120 4.28 -18.97 -20.30
CA GLY A 120 4.98 -19.51 -21.46
C GLY A 120 4.80 -18.77 -22.80
N ALA A 121 4.01 -17.68 -22.85
CA ALA A 121 3.87 -16.87 -24.06
C ALA A 121 4.12 -15.38 -23.76
N PRO A 122 4.81 -14.64 -24.67
CA PRO A 122 5.19 -13.25 -24.42
C PRO A 122 4.02 -12.33 -24.06
N ALA A 123 2.89 -12.43 -24.77
CA ALA A 123 1.72 -11.59 -24.50
C ALA A 123 1.13 -11.85 -23.10
N THR A 124 1.06 -13.11 -22.68
CA THR A 124 0.57 -13.47 -21.32
C THR A 124 1.55 -13.02 -20.25
N ALA A 125 2.86 -13.16 -20.49
CA ALA A 125 3.90 -12.70 -19.56
C ALA A 125 3.81 -11.19 -19.33
N ALA A 126 3.74 -10.38 -20.39
CA ALA A 126 3.59 -8.92 -20.27
C ALA A 126 2.29 -8.53 -19.54
N GLY A 127 1.18 -9.18 -19.88
CA GLY A 127 -0.13 -8.94 -19.25
C GLY A 127 -0.14 -9.30 -17.75
N LEU A 128 0.45 -10.42 -17.36
CA LEU A 128 0.55 -10.86 -15.97
C LEU A 128 1.49 -9.97 -15.15
N MET A 129 2.60 -9.52 -15.73
CA MET A 129 3.48 -8.55 -15.10
C MET A 129 2.73 -7.22 -14.84
N PHE A 130 2.01 -6.71 -15.84
CA PHE A 130 1.17 -5.52 -15.69
C PHE A 130 0.14 -5.69 -14.58
N LEU A 131 -0.58 -6.82 -14.56
CA LEU A 131 -1.61 -7.10 -13.56
C LEU A 131 -1.01 -7.24 -12.14
N CYS A 132 0.17 -7.82 -12.00
CA CYS A 132 0.89 -7.90 -10.73
C CYS A 132 1.28 -6.50 -10.24
N ALA A 133 1.84 -5.66 -11.11
CA ALA A 133 2.20 -4.28 -10.81
C ALA A 133 0.97 -3.44 -10.42
N PHE A 134 -0.12 -3.61 -11.15
CA PHE A 134 -1.42 -3.00 -10.84
C PHE A 134 -1.92 -3.40 -9.45
N GLY A 135 -1.97 -4.70 -9.14
CA GLY A 135 -2.46 -5.22 -7.85
C GLY A 135 -1.61 -4.76 -6.67
N MET A 136 -0.28 -4.75 -6.83
CA MET A 136 0.66 -4.28 -5.81
C MET A 136 0.43 -2.82 -5.42
N PHE A 137 0.18 -1.94 -6.39
CA PHE A 137 -0.06 -0.52 -6.11
C PHE A 137 -1.52 -0.22 -5.81
N PHE A 138 -2.45 -1.01 -6.31
CA PHE A 138 -3.86 -0.92 -5.90
C PHE A 138 -4.03 -1.13 -4.39
N VAL A 139 -3.32 -2.10 -3.80
CA VAL A 139 -3.42 -2.41 -2.36
C VAL A 139 -2.72 -1.38 -1.47
N SER A 140 -1.75 -0.63 -2.00
CA SER A 140 -0.94 0.32 -1.23
C SER A 140 -1.79 1.43 -0.60
N SER A 141 -2.66 2.09 -1.39
CA SER A 141 -3.50 3.19 -0.91
C SER A 141 -4.45 2.80 0.23
N PRO A 142 -5.24 1.70 0.12
CA PRO A 142 -6.11 1.29 1.22
C PRO A 142 -5.33 0.83 2.46
N GLN A 143 -4.17 0.19 2.32
CA GLN A 143 -3.35 -0.21 3.48
C GLN A 143 -2.82 1.00 4.25
N GLN A 144 -2.33 2.04 3.57
CA GLN A 144 -1.91 3.29 4.18
C GLN A 144 -3.07 3.96 4.93
N LEU A 145 -4.23 4.08 4.27
CA LEU A 145 -5.41 4.70 4.88
C LEU A 145 -5.90 3.92 6.11
N LEU A 146 -5.86 2.57 6.06
CA LEU A 146 -6.21 1.74 7.21
C LEU A 146 -5.34 2.06 8.40
N MET A 147 -4.02 2.20 8.20
CA MET A 147 -3.09 2.42 9.29
C MET A 147 -3.25 3.82 9.89
N VAL A 148 -3.49 4.83 9.06
CA VAL A 148 -3.83 6.19 9.53
C VAL A 148 -5.11 6.16 10.37
N LYS A 149 -6.16 5.46 9.92
CA LYS A 149 -7.42 5.33 10.66
C LYS A 149 -7.27 4.59 11.98
N VAL A 150 -6.45 3.54 12.00
CA VAL A 150 -6.19 2.75 13.22
C VAL A 150 -5.30 3.51 14.21
N GLY A 151 -4.41 4.36 13.72
CA GLY A 151 -3.52 5.22 14.50
C GLY A 151 -4.17 6.49 15.05
N ARG A 152 -5.45 6.79 14.72
CA ARG A 152 -6.12 8.01 15.18
C ARG A 152 -6.01 8.22 16.69
N GLY A 153 -5.74 9.48 17.06
CA GLY A 153 -5.51 9.90 18.44
C GLY A 153 -4.03 10.00 18.82
N GLY A 154 -3.17 10.37 17.84
CA GLY A 154 -1.76 10.69 18.03
C GLY A 154 -0.77 9.65 17.51
N GLY A 155 -1.23 8.52 16.94
CA GLY A 155 -0.39 7.46 16.38
C GLY A 155 -0.33 7.41 14.85
N GLU A 156 -0.90 8.38 14.14
CA GLU A 156 -1.04 8.37 12.68
C GLU A 156 0.32 8.31 11.96
N MET A 157 1.28 9.12 12.40
CA MET A 157 2.61 9.17 11.82
C MET A 157 3.39 7.86 12.06
N ILE A 158 3.37 7.37 13.31
CA ILE A 158 4.00 6.09 13.67
C ILE A 158 3.33 4.94 12.93
N GLY A 159 2.01 4.96 12.79
CA GLY A 159 1.26 3.98 12.01
C GLY A 159 1.73 3.89 10.57
N SER A 160 1.84 5.04 9.90
CA SER A 160 2.35 5.11 8.52
C SER A 160 3.80 4.63 8.42
N ALA A 161 4.65 4.96 9.39
CA ALA A 161 6.03 4.48 9.45
C ALA A 161 6.08 2.95 9.63
N CYS A 162 5.23 2.37 10.49
CA CYS A 162 5.13 0.92 10.67
C CYS A 162 4.75 0.19 9.37
N VAL A 163 3.82 0.74 8.58
CA VAL A 163 3.50 0.18 7.24
C VAL A 163 4.72 0.18 6.35
N GLN A 164 5.48 1.28 6.31
CA GLN A 164 6.66 1.37 5.46
C GLN A 164 7.77 0.42 5.90
N VAL A 165 7.97 0.23 7.21
CA VAL A 165 8.91 -0.76 7.74
C VAL A 165 8.47 -2.18 7.37
N ALA A 166 7.19 -2.52 7.57
CA ALA A 166 6.64 -3.82 7.21
C ALA A 166 6.75 -4.10 5.70
N PHE A 167 6.51 -3.08 4.86
CA PHE A 167 6.69 -3.15 3.41
C PHE A 167 8.14 -3.51 3.04
N ASN A 168 9.12 -2.78 3.58
CA ASN A 168 10.54 -3.02 3.26
C ASN A 168 11.05 -4.37 3.80
N LEU A 169 10.62 -4.76 5.01
CA LEU A 169 10.93 -6.10 5.54
C LEU A 169 10.32 -7.20 4.67
N GLY A 170 9.06 -7.02 4.23
CA GLY A 170 8.41 -7.96 3.32
C GLY A 170 9.17 -8.12 2.01
N ASN A 171 9.64 -7.00 1.43
CA ASN A 171 10.45 -7.01 0.21
C ASN A 171 11.74 -7.81 0.41
N ALA A 172 12.45 -7.59 1.52
CA ALA A 172 13.69 -8.29 1.84
C ALA A 172 13.46 -9.80 2.04
N PHE A 173 12.46 -10.18 2.81
CA PHE A 173 12.09 -11.59 2.99
C PHE A 173 11.66 -12.24 1.69
N GLY A 174 10.84 -11.56 0.88
CA GLY A 174 10.41 -12.06 -0.42
C GLY A 174 11.58 -12.33 -1.35
N ALA A 175 12.47 -11.36 -1.52
CA ALA A 175 13.66 -11.51 -2.35
C ALA A 175 14.55 -12.68 -1.87
N THR A 176 14.73 -12.83 -0.55
CA THR A 176 15.53 -13.91 0.03
C THR A 176 14.90 -15.29 -0.22
N ILE A 177 13.59 -15.42 -0.04
CA ILE A 177 12.85 -16.66 -0.30
C ILE A 177 12.89 -17.01 -1.79
N GLY A 178 12.66 -16.01 -2.65
CA GLY A 178 12.76 -16.21 -4.10
C GLY A 178 14.15 -16.68 -4.53
N GLN A 179 15.22 -16.08 -3.96
CA GLN A 179 16.59 -16.52 -4.20
C GLN A 179 16.83 -17.98 -3.75
N ALA A 180 16.31 -18.35 -2.58
CA ALA A 180 16.45 -19.72 -2.09
C ALA A 180 15.80 -20.74 -3.04
N VAL A 181 14.62 -20.43 -3.60
CA VAL A 181 13.94 -21.26 -4.60
C VAL A 181 14.77 -21.40 -5.87
N LEU A 182 15.36 -20.31 -6.36
CA LEU A 182 16.22 -20.34 -7.54
C LEU A 182 17.53 -21.10 -7.30
N ASN A 183 18.14 -20.94 -6.13
CA ASN A 183 19.34 -21.67 -5.74
C ASN A 183 19.11 -23.20 -5.64
N ALA A 184 17.87 -23.63 -5.41
CA ALA A 184 17.47 -25.04 -5.46
C ALA A 184 17.32 -25.57 -6.90
N GLY A 185 17.64 -24.77 -7.93
CA GLY A 185 17.58 -25.16 -9.34
C GLY A 185 16.19 -25.03 -9.98
N ALA A 186 15.25 -24.34 -9.32
CA ALA A 186 13.91 -24.11 -9.86
C ALA A 186 13.91 -23.03 -10.96
N SER A 187 12.90 -23.04 -11.83
CA SER A 187 12.74 -22.04 -12.89
C SER A 187 12.36 -20.67 -12.34
N TYR A 188 12.59 -19.59 -13.11
CA TYR A 188 12.21 -18.23 -12.73
C TYR A 188 10.70 -18.00 -12.54
N ALA A 189 9.84 -18.94 -12.94
CA ALA A 189 8.42 -18.94 -12.60
C ALA A 189 8.14 -19.46 -11.18
N SER A 190 9.00 -20.33 -10.63
CA SER A 190 8.77 -21.02 -9.35
C SER A 190 8.70 -20.11 -8.12
N PRO A 191 9.46 -19.00 -8.02
CA PRO A 191 9.31 -18.04 -6.93
C PRO A 191 7.89 -17.44 -6.80
N SER A 192 7.13 -17.34 -7.91
CA SER A 192 5.74 -16.87 -7.84
C SER A 192 4.86 -17.83 -7.05
N LEU A 193 5.03 -19.14 -7.24
CA LEU A 193 4.31 -20.16 -6.47
C LEU A 193 4.70 -20.14 -4.99
N ALA A 194 5.98 -19.97 -4.68
CA ALA A 194 6.46 -19.82 -3.30
C ALA A 194 5.87 -18.59 -2.61
N GLY A 195 5.53 -17.53 -3.36
CA GLY A 195 4.89 -16.32 -2.86
C GLY A 195 3.39 -16.47 -2.55
N VAL A 196 2.69 -17.42 -3.18
CA VAL A 196 1.23 -17.60 -3.02
C VAL A 196 0.80 -17.80 -1.57
N PRO A 197 1.40 -18.67 -0.73
CA PRO A 197 0.95 -18.88 0.64
C PRO A 197 1.07 -17.62 1.50
N PHE A 198 2.10 -16.81 1.31
CA PHE A 198 2.27 -15.54 2.02
C PHE A 198 1.20 -14.51 1.59
N SER A 199 0.96 -14.37 0.30
CA SER A 199 -0.09 -13.50 -0.23
C SER A 199 -1.49 -13.94 0.23
N LEU A 200 -1.75 -15.25 0.28
CA LEU A 200 -3.02 -15.80 0.77
C LEU A 200 -3.21 -15.50 2.26
N ALA A 201 -2.17 -15.66 3.07
CA ALA A 201 -2.19 -15.30 4.48
C ALA A 201 -2.49 -13.81 4.67
N ALA A 202 -1.90 -12.94 3.84
CA ALA A 202 -2.19 -11.51 3.86
C ALA A 202 -3.65 -11.19 3.51
N VAL A 203 -4.22 -11.87 2.49
CA VAL A 203 -5.65 -11.76 2.16
C VAL A 203 -6.52 -12.16 3.36
N ALA A 204 -6.19 -13.28 4.03
CA ALA A 204 -6.92 -13.74 5.20
C ALA A 204 -6.86 -12.72 6.36
N LEU A 205 -5.70 -12.15 6.65
CA LEU A 205 -5.54 -11.10 7.68
C LEU A 205 -6.38 -9.86 7.36
N LEU A 206 -6.37 -9.39 6.11
CA LEU A 206 -7.17 -8.23 5.69
C LEU A 206 -8.67 -8.54 5.70
N ALA A 207 -9.08 -9.73 5.31
CA ALA A 207 -10.48 -10.17 5.39
C ALA A 207 -10.97 -10.23 6.85
N VAL A 208 -10.16 -10.77 7.77
CA VAL A 208 -10.46 -10.77 9.21
C VAL A 208 -10.55 -9.35 9.75
N PHE A 209 -9.62 -8.48 9.34
CA PHE A 209 -9.66 -7.06 9.72
C PHE A 209 -10.95 -6.40 9.24
N ALA A 210 -11.29 -6.53 7.96
CA ALA A 210 -12.49 -5.97 7.37
C ALA A 210 -13.78 -6.47 8.04
N ALA A 211 -13.84 -7.78 8.36
CA ALA A 211 -15.02 -8.38 8.97
C ALA A 211 -15.23 -7.99 10.44
N ARG A 212 -14.14 -7.93 11.24
CA ARG A 212 -14.24 -7.81 12.71
C ARG A 212 -13.94 -6.41 13.24
N TYR A 213 -13.02 -5.68 12.59
CA TYR A 213 -12.46 -4.45 13.14
C TYR A 213 -12.90 -3.20 12.39
N GLU A 214 -13.15 -3.26 11.10
CA GLU A 214 -13.40 -2.07 10.28
C GLU A 214 -14.63 -1.29 10.75
N ARG A 215 -15.71 -1.95 11.16
CA ARG A 215 -16.91 -1.31 11.70
C ARG A 215 -16.61 -0.48 12.96
N ARG A 216 -15.75 -0.99 13.84
CA ARG A 216 -15.35 -0.30 15.08
C ARG A 216 -14.53 0.96 14.79
N TYR A 217 -13.61 0.89 13.82
CA TYR A 217 -12.80 2.03 13.43
C TYR A 217 -13.58 3.04 12.57
N ARG A 218 -14.61 2.61 11.88
CA ARG A 218 -15.54 3.49 11.15
C ARG A 218 -16.43 4.28 12.12
N ALA A 219 -16.97 3.65 13.15
CA ALA A 219 -17.77 4.28 14.19
C ALA A 219 -16.95 5.29 15.02
N ALA A 220 -15.71 4.94 15.37
CA ALA A 220 -14.80 5.83 16.10
C ALA A 220 -14.30 7.03 15.26
N GLY A 221 -14.59 7.05 13.99
CA GLY A 221 -14.19 8.11 13.05
C GLY A 221 -15.35 8.92 12.47
N ALA A 222 -16.59 8.62 12.86
CA ALA A 222 -17.68 9.56 12.70
C ALA A 222 -17.32 10.80 13.56
N PRO A 223 -17.36 12.03 13.02
CA PRO A 223 -17.32 13.21 13.88
C PRO A 223 -18.51 13.04 14.85
N ASP A 224 -18.21 12.93 16.15
CA ASP A 224 -19.22 13.11 17.18
C ASP A 224 -19.95 14.39 16.77
N GLY A 225 -21.27 14.28 16.53
CA GLY A 225 -22.08 15.32 15.92
C GLY A 225 -21.68 16.72 16.41
N ILE A 226 -20.84 17.33 15.62
CA ILE A 226 -20.75 18.79 15.63
C ILE A 226 -22.06 19.17 14.95
N ASP A 227 -23.05 19.44 15.77
CA ASP A 227 -24.22 20.19 15.34
C ASP A 227 -23.68 21.42 14.63
N VAL A 228 -23.92 21.51 13.33
CA VAL A 228 -23.52 22.66 12.51
C VAL A 228 -24.17 23.96 13.02
N HIS A 229 -25.08 23.84 13.95
CA HIS A 229 -25.75 24.95 14.65
C HIS A 229 -24.93 25.57 15.79
N ASP A 230 -23.92 24.89 16.34
CA ASP A 230 -23.09 25.41 17.43
C ASP A 230 -21.68 25.85 16.97
N ALA A 231 -21.46 26.05 15.67
CA ALA A 231 -20.27 26.75 15.21
C ALA A 231 -20.32 28.19 15.75
N PRO A 232 -19.42 28.63 16.66
CA PRO A 232 -19.37 30.02 17.05
C PRO A 232 -19.14 30.84 15.78
N GLU A 233 -20.02 31.82 15.54
CA GLU A 233 -19.91 32.75 14.42
C GLU A 233 -18.46 33.23 14.33
N THR A 234 -17.81 32.94 13.22
CA THR A 234 -16.43 33.38 12.97
C THR A 234 -16.47 34.92 13.08
N PRO A 235 -15.70 35.55 14.00
CA PRO A 235 -15.62 36.99 14.03
C PRO A 235 -15.15 37.45 12.65
N SER A 236 -15.94 38.33 12.05
CA SER A 236 -15.63 38.90 10.74
C SER A 236 -14.22 39.47 10.78
N CYS A 237 -13.28 38.80 10.09
CA CYS A 237 -11.96 39.37 9.85
C CYS A 237 -12.12 40.59 8.96
N THR A 238 -12.30 41.76 9.57
CA THR A 238 -12.02 43.07 8.97
C THR A 238 -10.53 43.05 8.64
N GLN A 239 -10.20 42.86 7.38
CA GLN A 239 -8.84 43.00 6.88
C GLN A 239 -8.35 44.43 7.19
N PRO A 240 -7.21 44.59 7.86
CA PRO A 240 -6.57 45.90 7.86
C PRO A 240 -6.03 46.14 6.45
N ALA A 241 -6.49 47.24 5.84
CA ALA A 241 -5.99 47.73 4.58
C ALA A 241 -4.47 47.95 4.69
N PHE A 242 -3.72 47.18 3.88
CA PHE A 242 -2.30 47.40 3.72
C PHE A 242 -2.11 48.68 2.90
N ARG A 243 -1.79 49.82 3.58
CA ARG A 243 -1.28 51.03 2.91
C ARG A 243 0.17 50.80 2.54
N LEU A 244 0.42 50.87 1.25
CA LEU A 244 1.78 51.06 0.70
C LEU A 244 2.13 52.55 0.93
N GLU A 245 3.12 52.82 1.72
CA GLU A 245 4.01 53.99 1.65
C GLU A 245 5.44 53.50 1.44
#